data_4dc847b3101708f19e61f9944557de55
#
_entry.id   4dc847b3101708f19e61f9944557de55
#
_cell.length_a   1.000
_cell.length_b   1.000
_cell.length_c   1.000
_cell.angle_alpha   90.00
_cell.angle_beta   90.00
_cell.angle_gamma   90.00
#
_symmetry.space_group_name_H-M   'P 1'
#
loop_
_entity.id
_entity.type
_entity.pdbx_description
1 polymer ?
#
loop_
_entity_poly.entity_id
_entity_poly.type
_entity_poly.pdbx_seq_one_letter_code
_entity_poly.pdbx_strand_id
1 'polypeptide(L)'
;LTMISCKTKSEPEEVVQGPGKVTYPGTLTTDSSSNYFGTTVNDPYRWLEAEANEDSAVRNWVNAENDITGDYLAQIPYREQLKTRLVELMNYPKMGVPYRSGKYYFYTKHDGVQNQSVTYYREGLEGPEKVFIDPNKLSEGGTLVQNFAGFSNDRKYLAITESGAGSDWSN
;
A
#
# COMPACT_ATOMS: atom_id res chain seq x y z
N LEU A 1 2.08 -59.55 19.74
CA LEU A 1 2.33 -58.28 18.99
C LEU A 1 1.61 -57.18 19.75
N THR A 2 2.36 -56.40 20.55
CA THR A 2 1.80 -55.31 21.36
C THR A 2 1.92 -54.02 20.60
N MET A 3 0.79 -53.42 20.22
CA MET A 3 0.78 -52.09 19.54
C MET A 3 0.92 -51.02 20.62
N ILE A 4 2.01 -50.27 20.58
CA ILE A 4 2.24 -49.09 21.39
C ILE A 4 1.62 -47.91 20.66
N SER A 5 0.46 -47.44 21.12
CA SER A 5 -0.18 -46.21 20.67
C SER A 5 0.51 -45.02 21.33
N CYS A 6 1.31 -44.26 20.58
CA CYS A 6 1.77 -42.94 21.03
C CYS A 6 0.58 -41.97 21.02
N LYS A 7 -0.03 -41.73 22.19
CA LYS A 7 -0.85 -40.56 22.42
C LYS A 7 0.06 -39.34 22.52
N THR A 8 0.18 -38.58 21.46
CA THR A 8 0.68 -37.20 21.53
C THR A 8 -0.28 -36.40 22.41
N LYS A 9 0.20 -36.02 23.59
CA LYS A 9 -0.47 -35.04 24.45
C LYS A 9 -0.43 -33.72 23.69
N SER A 10 -1.56 -33.30 23.09
CA SER A 10 -1.70 -31.92 22.64
C SER A 10 -1.63 -31.02 23.86
N GLU A 11 -0.60 -30.21 23.95
CA GLU A 11 -0.60 -29.10 24.91
C GLU A 11 -1.83 -28.24 24.58
N PRO A 12 -2.54 -27.73 25.60
CA PRO A 12 -3.66 -26.85 25.37
C PRO A 12 -3.13 -25.63 24.62
N GLU A 13 -3.68 -25.37 23.41
CA GLU A 13 -3.44 -24.12 22.70
C GLU A 13 -3.82 -22.97 23.64
N GLU A 14 -2.83 -22.16 24.01
CA GLU A 14 -3.05 -20.95 24.79
C GLU A 14 -3.91 -20.03 23.91
N VAL A 15 -5.20 -19.91 24.25
CA VAL A 15 -6.11 -19.00 23.56
C VAL A 15 -5.64 -17.59 23.89
N VAL A 16 -4.86 -17.00 22.97
CA VAL A 16 -4.48 -15.60 23.06
C VAL A 16 -5.77 -14.78 22.97
N GLN A 17 -6.19 -14.22 24.09
CA GLN A 17 -7.31 -13.28 24.10
C GLN A 17 -6.91 -12.06 23.28
N GLY A 18 -7.69 -11.78 22.23
CA GLY A 18 -7.53 -10.56 21.45
C GLY A 18 -7.84 -9.31 22.28
N PRO A 19 -7.49 -8.12 21.76
CA PRO A 19 -7.82 -6.85 22.40
C PRO A 19 -9.33 -6.76 22.70
N GLY A 20 -9.69 -6.07 23.79
CA GLY A 20 -11.06 -5.90 24.23
C GLY A 20 -11.95 -5.13 23.23
N LYS A 21 -13.22 -4.90 23.60
CA LYS A 21 -14.17 -4.17 22.77
C LYS A 21 -13.68 -2.73 22.54
N VAL A 22 -13.62 -2.32 21.28
CA VAL A 22 -13.23 -0.97 20.87
C VAL A 22 -14.41 -0.02 21.00
N THR A 23 -14.17 1.19 21.53
CA THR A 23 -15.12 2.31 21.51
C THR A 23 -14.64 3.32 20.49
N TYR A 24 -15.44 3.55 19.45
CA TYR A 24 -15.13 4.49 18.38
C TYR A 24 -15.44 5.94 18.78
N PRO A 25 -14.73 6.96 18.24
CA PRO A 25 -15.09 8.35 18.39
C PRO A 25 -16.48 8.63 17.79
N GLY A 26 -17.17 9.63 18.32
CA GLY A 26 -18.42 10.09 17.72
C GLY A 26 -18.16 10.72 16.35
N THR A 27 -18.75 10.18 15.30
CA THR A 27 -18.69 10.80 13.96
C THR A 27 -19.76 11.87 13.83
N LEU A 28 -19.37 13.09 13.43
CA LEU A 28 -20.28 14.20 13.19
C LEU A 28 -21.27 13.85 12.07
N THR A 29 -22.55 14.15 12.29
CA THR A 29 -23.57 14.06 11.26
C THR A 29 -24.03 15.45 10.83
N THR A 30 -24.27 15.64 9.53
CA THR A 30 -24.77 16.89 8.94
C THR A 30 -26.12 16.64 8.27
N ASP A 31 -26.91 17.73 8.11
CA ASP A 31 -28.18 17.67 7.36
C ASP A 31 -27.90 17.86 5.86
N SER A 32 -27.19 16.88 5.26
CA SER A 32 -26.89 16.87 3.83
C SER A 32 -27.82 15.88 3.11
N SER A 33 -28.27 16.26 1.93
CA SER A 33 -29.06 15.38 1.08
C SER A 33 -28.87 15.70 -0.41
N SER A 34 -29.19 14.73 -1.27
CA SER A 34 -29.24 14.91 -2.72
C SER A 34 -30.57 14.44 -3.28
N ASN A 35 -31.02 15.08 -4.37
CA ASN A 35 -32.19 14.63 -5.09
C ASN A 35 -31.79 13.84 -6.34
N TYR A 36 -32.18 12.59 -6.39
CA TYR A 36 -31.96 11.71 -7.54
C TYR A 36 -33.32 11.40 -8.19
N PHE A 37 -33.61 11.99 -9.33
CA PHE A 37 -34.82 11.73 -10.12
C PHE A 37 -36.11 11.93 -9.31
N GLY A 38 -36.16 12.93 -8.44
CA GLY A 38 -37.31 13.23 -7.58
C GLY A 38 -37.31 12.55 -6.20
N THR A 39 -36.35 11.68 -5.93
CA THR A 39 -36.16 11.03 -4.63
C THR A 39 -35.06 11.72 -3.84
N THR A 40 -35.38 12.20 -2.64
CA THR A 40 -34.37 12.76 -1.72
C THR A 40 -33.68 11.63 -0.96
N VAL A 41 -32.36 11.61 -1.05
CA VAL A 41 -31.48 10.68 -0.33
C VAL A 41 -30.64 11.47 0.66
N ASN A 42 -30.77 11.16 1.96
CA ASN A 42 -29.99 11.78 3.01
C ASN A 42 -28.58 11.19 3.03
N ASP A 43 -27.60 12.08 3.25
CA ASP A 43 -26.20 11.72 3.30
C ASP A 43 -25.50 12.49 4.44
N PRO A 44 -25.71 12.05 5.69
CA PRO A 44 -25.23 12.78 6.86
C PRO A 44 -23.71 12.80 6.99
N TYR A 45 -23.00 11.98 6.24
CA TYR A 45 -21.54 11.86 6.28
C TYR A 45 -20.85 12.42 5.03
N ARG A 46 -21.53 13.17 4.18
CA ARG A 46 -20.96 13.78 2.97
C ARG A 46 -19.70 14.60 3.22
N TRP A 47 -19.58 15.21 4.39
CA TRP A 47 -18.41 15.98 4.77
C TRP A 47 -17.09 15.13 4.76
N LEU A 48 -17.19 13.78 4.88
CA LEU A 48 -16.05 12.87 4.79
C LEU A 48 -15.52 12.68 3.36
N GLU A 49 -16.21 13.18 2.33
CA GLU A 49 -15.74 13.16 0.94
C GLU A 49 -14.61 14.16 0.70
N ALA A 50 -14.42 15.14 1.59
CA ALA A 50 -13.34 16.09 1.47
C ALA A 50 -11.97 15.46 1.77
N GLU A 51 -10.93 15.96 1.08
CA GLU A 51 -9.57 15.49 1.28
C GLU A 51 -9.03 15.87 2.67
N ALA A 52 -8.46 14.89 3.40
CA ALA A 52 -7.95 15.10 4.74
C ALA A 52 -6.77 16.10 4.84
N ASN A 53 -6.02 16.31 3.74
CA ASN A 53 -4.98 17.32 3.64
C ASN A 53 -5.53 18.75 3.46
N GLU A 54 -6.76 18.90 2.98
CA GLU A 54 -7.42 20.17 2.70
C GLU A 54 -8.44 20.55 3.80
N ASP A 55 -9.13 19.54 4.37
CA ASP A 55 -10.16 19.77 5.40
C ASP A 55 -9.69 19.33 6.79
N SER A 56 -9.69 20.25 7.74
CA SER A 56 -9.26 19.99 9.12
C SER A 56 -10.23 19.10 9.90
N ALA A 57 -11.53 19.13 9.60
CA ALA A 57 -12.52 18.31 10.29
C ALA A 57 -12.33 16.83 9.89
N VAL A 58 -12.14 16.57 8.60
CA VAL A 58 -11.81 15.23 8.10
C VAL A 58 -10.49 14.75 8.66
N ARG A 59 -9.45 15.59 8.64
CA ARG A 59 -8.13 15.25 9.21
C ARG A 59 -8.22 14.88 10.69
N ASN A 60 -8.93 15.65 11.48
CA ASN A 60 -9.08 15.38 12.91
C ASN A 60 -9.83 14.08 13.16
N TRP A 61 -10.87 13.80 12.39
CA TRP A 61 -11.62 12.56 12.48
C TRP A 61 -10.73 11.35 12.11
N VAL A 62 -10.00 11.42 10.99
CA VAL A 62 -9.03 10.38 10.56
C VAL A 62 -7.97 10.12 11.63
N ASN A 63 -7.42 11.18 12.23
CA ASN A 63 -6.43 11.03 13.30
C ASN A 63 -7.02 10.31 14.52
N ALA A 64 -8.22 10.69 14.95
CA ALA A 64 -8.89 10.06 16.10
C ALA A 64 -9.18 8.57 15.85
N GLU A 65 -9.60 8.19 14.64
CA GLU A 65 -9.81 6.78 14.26
C GLU A 65 -8.47 6.01 14.18
N ASN A 66 -7.42 6.66 13.69
CA ASN A 66 -6.08 6.06 13.62
C ASN A 66 -5.48 5.85 15.02
N ASP A 67 -5.69 6.76 15.95
CA ASP A 67 -5.22 6.63 17.33
C ASP A 67 -5.81 5.37 17.98
N ILE A 68 -7.13 5.15 17.85
CA ILE A 68 -7.80 3.95 18.35
C ILE A 68 -7.29 2.69 17.65
N THR A 69 -7.13 2.75 16.35
CA THR A 69 -6.58 1.64 15.57
C THR A 69 -5.16 1.30 16.04
N GLY A 70 -4.32 2.32 16.25
CA GLY A 70 -2.97 2.19 16.76
C GLY A 70 -2.93 1.52 18.14
N ASP A 71 -3.76 2.02 19.06
CA ASP A 71 -3.87 1.49 20.42
C ASP A 71 -4.37 0.04 20.43
N TYR A 72 -5.35 -0.30 19.59
CA TYR A 72 -5.83 -1.67 19.44
C TYR A 72 -4.72 -2.60 18.93
N LEU A 73 -4.04 -2.21 17.87
CA LEU A 73 -2.96 -3.02 17.28
C LEU A 73 -1.74 -3.15 18.20
N ALA A 74 -1.45 -2.15 19.03
CA ALA A 74 -0.36 -2.18 20.00
C ALA A 74 -0.57 -3.23 21.11
N GLN A 75 -1.81 -3.63 21.39
CA GLN A 75 -2.15 -4.63 22.38
C GLN A 75 -1.92 -6.08 21.90
N ILE A 76 -1.64 -6.28 20.61
CA ILE A 76 -1.42 -7.61 20.04
C ILE A 76 0.00 -8.08 20.42
N PRO A 77 0.17 -9.09 21.31
CA PRO A 77 1.46 -9.40 21.90
C PRO A 77 2.49 -9.96 20.91
N TYR A 78 2.03 -10.58 19.82
CA TYR A 78 2.90 -11.15 18.76
C TYR A 78 3.09 -10.22 17.55
N ARG A 79 2.57 -8.98 17.58
CA ARG A 79 2.62 -8.06 16.46
C ARG A 79 4.05 -7.76 15.99
N GLU A 80 4.95 -7.48 16.91
CA GLU A 80 6.34 -7.17 16.58
C GLU A 80 7.11 -8.41 16.07
N GLN A 81 6.81 -9.59 16.61
CA GLN A 81 7.40 -10.84 16.10
C GLN A 81 6.93 -11.12 14.67
N LEU A 82 5.63 -10.94 14.40
CA LEU A 82 5.07 -11.10 13.06
C LEU A 82 5.66 -10.08 12.08
N LYS A 83 5.76 -8.81 12.47
CA LYS A 83 6.37 -7.75 11.67
C LYS A 83 7.83 -8.09 11.33
N THR A 84 8.62 -8.48 12.32
CA THR A 84 10.02 -8.88 12.12
C THR A 84 10.10 -10.03 11.11
N ARG A 85 9.25 -11.04 11.27
CA ARG A 85 9.25 -12.20 10.36
C ARG A 85 8.82 -11.84 8.94
N LEU A 86 7.84 -10.96 8.79
CA LEU A 86 7.43 -10.45 7.47
C LEU A 86 8.55 -9.65 6.80
N VAL A 87 9.24 -8.78 7.54
CA VAL A 87 10.39 -8.04 7.01
C VAL A 87 11.48 -9.01 6.55
N GLU A 88 11.85 -10.00 7.35
CA GLU A 88 12.84 -11.01 6.94
C GLU A 88 12.45 -11.74 5.65
N LEU A 89 11.17 -12.15 5.54
CA LEU A 89 10.67 -12.86 4.37
C LEU A 89 10.58 -12.00 3.11
N MET A 90 10.29 -10.71 3.27
CA MET A 90 10.06 -9.77 2.16
C MET A 90 11.31 -9.00 1.76
N ASN A 91 12.32 -8.96 2.64
CA ASN A 91 13.58 -8.23 2.40
C ASN A 91 14.55 -9.06 1.54
N TYR A 92 14.21 -9.19 0.26
CA TYR A 92 15.10 -9.79 -0.72
C TYR A 92 15.04 -9.00 -2.05
N PRO A 93 16.15 -9.00 -2.81
CA PRO A 93 16.18 -8.32 -4.11
C PRO A 93 15.18 -8.96 -5.09
N LYS A 94 14.36 -8.13 -5.71
CA LYS A 94 13.38 -8.53 -6.72
C LYS A 94 13.73 -7.86 -8.05
N MET A 95 13.58 -8.59 -9.15
CA MET A 95 13.78 -8.05 -10.49
C MET A 95 12.57 -8.40 -11.36
N GLY A 96 12.03 -7.38 -12.03
CA GLY A 96 10.95 -7.57 -13.00
C GLY A 96 11.45 -8.15 -14.33
N VAL A 97 10.52 -8.68 -15.11
CA VAL A 97 10.81 -9.20 -16.45
C VAL A 97 11.27 -8.07 -17.36
N PRO A 98 12.41 -8.20 -18.05
CA PRO A 98 12.89 -7.18 -18.97
C PRO A 98 11.94 -7.00 -20.16
N TYR A 99 11.60 -5.75 -20.43
CA TYR A 99 10.83 -5.31 -21.60
C TYR A 99 11.76 -4.67 -22.64
N ARG A 100 11.70 -5.13 -23.88
CA ARG A 100 12.54 -4.61 -24.97
C ARG A 100 11.84 -3.50 -25.75
N SER A 101 12.50 -2.36 -25.91
CA SER A 101 12.11 -1.28 -26.81
C SER A 101 13.30 -0.86 -27.69
N GLY A 102 13.27 -1.24 -28.97
CA GLY A 102 14.38 -1.03 -29.88
C GLY A 102 15.64 -1.79 -29.46
N LYS A 103 16.73 -1.06 -29.23
CA LYS A 103 18.01 -1.60 -28.75
C LYS A 103 18.11 -1.64 -27.22
N TYR A 104 17.15 -1.08 -26.51
CA TYR A 104 17.16 -0.98 -25.04
C TYR A 104 16.29 -2.05 -24.40
N TYR A 105 16.72 -2.48 -23.20
CA TYR A 105 15.97 -3.33 -22.29
C TYR A 105 15.69 -2.57 -21.01
N PHE A 106 14.40 -2.48 -20.65
CA PHE A 106 13.90 -1.85 -19.43
C PHE A 106 13.46 -2.91 -18.45
N TYR A 107 13.75 -2.74 -17.19
CA TYR A 107 13.35 -3.67 -16.12
C TYR A 107 13.33 -2.95 -14.78
N THR A 108 12.55 -3.46 -13.86
CA THR A 108 12.45 -2.93 -12.51
C THR A 108 13.32 -3.73 -11.55
N LYS A 109 13.87 -3.06 -10.56
CA LYS A 109 14.51 -3.69 -9.40
C LYS A 109 13.95 -3.10 -8.12
N HIS A 110 13.87 -3.94 -7.11
CA HIS A 110 13.48 -3.58 -5.76
C HIS A 110 14.45 -4.24 -4.79
N ASP A 111 15.01 -3.50 -3.84
CA ASP A 111 16.01 -4.02 -2.89
C ASP A 111 15.42 -4.85 -1.75
N GLY A 112 14.09 -4.82 -1.60
CA GLY A 112 13.33 -5.52 -0.55
C GLY A 112 12.69 -4.59 0.46
N VAL A 113 13.25 -3.40 0.71
CA VAL A 113 12.81 -2.45 1.76
C VAL A 113 12.42 -1.07 1.25
N GLN A 114 12.82 -0.70 0.05
CA GLN A 114 12.43 0.59 -0.55
C GLN A 114 10.91 0.65 -0.83
N ASN A 115 10.32 1.85 -0.87
CA ASN A 115 8.88 2.01 -1.07
C ASN A 115 8.43 1.65 -2.48
N GLN A 116 9.23 2.03 -3.50
CA GLN A 116 8.92 1.83 -4.91
C GLN A 116 10.05 1.12 -5.64
N SER A 117 9.69 0.30 -6.64
CA SER A 117 10.69 -0.27 -7.54
C SER A 117 11.34 0.80 -8.40
N VAL A 118 12.65 0.71 -8.60
CA VAL A 118 13.41 1.57 -9.51
C VAL A 118 13.44 0.94 -10.89
N THR A 119 13.17 1.72 -11.92
CA THR A 119 13.28 1.28 -13.31
C THR A 119 14.69 1.58 -13.83
N TYR A 120 15.29 0.57 -14.40
CA TYR A 120 16.60 0.60 -15.05
C TYR A 120 16.48 0.34 -16.55
N TYR A 121 17.50 0.74 -17.28
CA TYR A 121 17.66 0.37 -18.68
C TYR A 121 19.11 0.04 -19.01
N ARG A 122 19.29 -0.73 -20.09
CA ARG A 122 20.61 -0.98 -20.70
C ARG A 122 20.46 -1.13 -22.22
N GLU A 123 21.53 -0.83 -22.94
CA GLU A 123 21.61 -1.08 -24.37
C GLU A 123 22.09 -2.51 -24.62
N GLY A 124 21.32 -3.30 -25.34
CA GLY A 124 21.58 -4.73 -25.49
C GLY A 124 21.48 -5.51 -24.16
N LEU A 125 21.93 -6.73 -24.15
CA LEU A 125 21.90 -7.58 -22.94
C LEU A 125 23.10 -7.34 -22.03
N GLU A 126 24.24 -6.92 -22.58
CA GLU A 126 25.51 -6.78 -21.87
C GLU A 126 25.89 -5.32 -21.59
N GLY A 127 25.10 -4.36 -22.05
CA GLY A 127 25.37 -2.94 -21.83
C GLY A 127 25.31 -2.53 -20.36
N PRO A 128 25.97 -1.45 -19.97
CA PRO A 128 25.95 -0.96 -18.58
C PRO A 128 24.54 -0.57 -18.16
N GLU A 129 24.19 -0.97 -16.95
CA GLU A 129 22.90 -0.61 -16.33
C GLU A 129 22.90 0.87 -15.94
N LYS A 130 21.78 1.53 -16.22
CA LYS A 130 21.53 2.94 -15.85
C LYS A 130 20.13 3.06 -15.25
N VAL A 131 20.01 3.93 -14.26
CA VAL A 131 18.68 4.30 -13.72
C VAL A 131 17.92 5.07 -14.80
N PHE A 132 16.68 4.67 -15.03
CA PHE A 132 15.79 5.36 -15.93
C PHE A 132 14.81 6.23 -15.15
N ILE A 133 14.07 5.63 -14.20
CA ILE A 133 13.15 6.34 -13.30
C ILE A 133 13.33 5.77 -11.89
N ASP A 134 13.45 6.67 -10.92
CA ASP A 134 13.49 6.33 -9.49
C ASP A 134 12.36 7.09 -8.76
N PRO A 135 11.18 6.47 -8.59
CA PRO A 135 10.05 7.14 -7.94
C PRO A 135 10.32 7.53 -6.48
N ASN A 136 11.25 6.84 -5.82
CA ASN A 136 11.62 7.13 -4.43
C ASN A 136 12.25 8.53 -4.25
N LYS A 137 12.73 9.14 -5.35
CA LYS A 137 13.34 10.47 -5.36
C LYS A 137 12.40 11.58 -5.82
N LEU A 138 11.19 11.24 -6.25
CA LEU A 138 10.27 12.21 -6.86
C LEU A 138 9.32 12.85 -5.86
N SER A 139 9.14 12.24 -4.69
CA SER A 139 8.32 12.79 -3.61
C SER A 139 8.96 12.54 -2.25
N GLU A 140 8.67 13.40 -1.29
CA GLU A 140 9.02 13.18 0.10
C GLU A 140 8.26 11.93 0.61
N GLY A 141 9.01 10.95 1.11
CA GLY A 141 8.44 9.66 1.54
C GLY A 141 8.22 8.62 0.43
N GLY A 142 8.53 8.91 -0.85
CA GLY A 142 8.44 7.95 -1.96
C GLY A 142 7.01 7.42 -2.21
N THR A 143 6.02 8.29 -2.03
CA THR A 143 4.58 7.94 -2.15
C THR A 143 4.01 8.19 -3.54
N LEU A 144 4.77 8.84 -4.42
CA LEU A 144 4.36 9.10 -5.79
C LEU A 144 4.58 7.84 -6.64
N VAL A 145 3.53 7.35 -7.30
CA VAL A 145 3.57 6.17 -8.16
C VAL A 145 3.64 6.59 -9.62
N GLN A 146 4.59 6.00 -10.36
CA GLN A 146 4.70 6.19 -11.80
C GLN A 146 4.59 4.87 -12.53
N ASN A 147 3.76 4.83 -13.56
CA ASN A 147 3.57 3.66 -14.41
C ASN A 147 3.87 4.00 -15.87
N PHE A 148 4.41 3.03 -16.60
CA PHE A 148 4.62 3.15 -18.04
C PHE A 148 3.31 2.96 -18.78
N ALA A 149 2.91 3.98 -19.54
CA ALA A 149 1.77 3.90 -20.43
C ALA A 149 2.16 3.37 -21.83
N GLY A 150 3.36 3.70 -22.32
CA GLY A 150 3.88 3.15 -23.57
C GLY A 150 4.84 4.05 -24.31
N PHE A 151 5.57 3.48 -25.25
CA PHE A 151 6.45 4.24 -26.16
C PHE A 151 5.71 4.68 -27.43
N SER A 152 6.09 5.84 -27.95
CA SER A 152 5.66 6.26 -29.30
C SER A 152 6.16 5.26 -30.35
N ASN A 153 5.48 5.23 -31.53
CA ASN A 153 5.84 4.30 -32.62
C ASN A 153 7.28 4.49 -33.09
N ASP A 154 7.78 5.73 -33.08
CA ASP A 154 9.17 6.07 -33.43
C ASP A 154 10.14 5.91 -32.25
N ARG A 155 9.64 5.51 -31.05
CA ARG A 155 10.38 5.28 -29.80
C ARG A 155 11.16 6.49 -29.27
N LYS A 156 10.78 7.70 -29.67
CA LYS A 156 11.41 8.92 -29.17
C LYS A 156 10.80 9.40 -27.86
N TYR A 157 9.54 9.06 -27.60
CA TYR A 157 8.79 9.49 -26.43
C TYR A 157 8.29 8.29 -25.66
N LEU A 158 8.26 8.43 -24.36
CA LEU A 158 7.59 7.53 -23.43
C LEU A 158 6.49 8.32 -22.72
N ALA A 159 5.27 7.78 -22.74
CA ALA A 159 4.20 8.27 -21.87
C ALA A 159 4.29 7.53 -20.53
N ILE A 160 4.24 8.27 -19.45
CA ILE A 160 4.11 7.77 -18.08
C ILE A 160 2.85 8.35 -17.48
N THR A 161 2.21 7.60 -16.60
CA THR A 161 1.15 8.11 -15.74
C THR A 161 1.69 8.29 -14.34
N GLU A 162 1.21 9.31 -13.65
CA GLU A 162 1.63 9.64 -12.30
C GLU A 162 0.40 9.78 -11.40
N SER A 163 0.44 9.15 -10.22
CA SER A 163 -0.58 9.31 -9.20
C SER A 163 0.05 9.63 -7.85
N GLY A 164 -0.55 10.55 -7.12
CA GLY A 164 -0.17 10.88 -5.75
C GLY A 164 -0.59 9.79 -4.78
N ALA A 165 -0.01 9.81 -3.59
CA ALA A 165 -0.21 8.82 -2.54
C ALA A 165 -1.70 8.51 -2.28
N GLY A 166 -2.11 7.28 -2.60
CA GLY A 166 -3.46 6.80 -2.33
C GLY A 166 -4.56 7.35 -3.25
N SER A 167 -4.22 8.16 -4.27
CA SER A 167 -5.19 8.64 -5.24
C SER A 167 -5.45 7.60 -6.33
N ASP A 168 -6.73 7.39 -6.66
CA ASP A 168 -7.16 6.61 -7.82
C ASP A 168 -7.03 7.41 -9.14
N TRP A 169 -6.78 8.72 -9.03
CA TRP A 169 -6.56 9.59 -10.18
C TRP A 169 -5.09 9.59 -10.60
N SER A 170 -4.87 9.49 -11.90
CA SER A 170 -3.53 9.60 -12.52
C SER A 170 -3.53 10.67 -13.60
N ASN A 171 -2.47 11.45 -13.66
CA ASN A 171 -2.19 12.47 -14.69
C ASN A 171 -1.25 11.92 -15.75
#